data_3a78c2ed280cde65ddd64bdb7bf043ed
#
_entry.id   3a78c2ed280cde65ddd64bdb7bf043ed
#
_cell.length_a   1.000
_cell.length_b   1.000
_cell.length_c   1.000
_cell.angle_alpha   90.00
_cell.angle_beta   90.00
_cell.angle_gamma   90.00
#
_symmetry.space_group_name_H-M   'P 1'
#
loop_
_entity.id
_entity.type
_entity.pdbx_description
1 polymer ?
#
loop_
_entity_poly.entity_id
_entity_poly.type
_entity_poly.pdbx_seq_one_letter_code
_entity_poly.pdbx_strand_id
1 'polypeptide(L)'
;QAKRREKPYRIKYEKNTATKWLILVMIICALTGLLTPLGDTPYTYLYKTMQGNTTESISEHLPLTLINAKNILITLVLVLVLLIFTDTKIRLKDLFMLAGLALLMFMTRRQISMFILLGSAIIAKLIADLFRKYDNKGLEEIEKIMVSTLGTIAVFCIIALLAILEIRPKVNDKFVKESSYPVDAATYITENLDLNSIRLFNEYNYGSYLIFR
;
A
#
# COMPACT_ATOMS: atom_id res chain seq x y z
N GLN A 1 40.02 29.41 4.33
CA GLN A 1 39.10 28.86 5.37
C GLN A 1 37.84 28.38 4.61
N ALA A 2 37.73 27.07 4.36
CA ALA A 2 36.51 26.50 3.80
C ALA A 2 35.39 26.77 4.81
N LYS A 3 34.44 27.64 4.46
CA LYS A 3 33.22 27.88 5.21
C LYS A 3 32.55 26.51 5.38
N ARG A 4 32.63 25.96 6.60
CA ARG A 4 32.03 24.67 6.95
C ARG A 4 30.55 24.76 6.56
N ARG A 5 30.15 24.04 5.50
CA ARG A 5 28.76 24.03 5.08
C ARG A 5 27.92 23.63 6.28
N GLU A 6 27.18 24.57 6.82
CA GLU A 6 26.25 24.30 7.91
C GLU A 6 25.26 23.24 7.43
N LYS A 7 25.44 22.03 7.96
CA LYS A 7 24.59 20.86 7.80
C LYS A 7 24.66 20.18 6.41
N PRO A 8 25.58 19.22 6.23
CA PRO A 8 25.69 18.42 5.01
C PRO A 8 24.48 17.48 4.80
N TYR A 9 23.59 17.32 5.79
CA TYR A 9 22.49 16.38 5.72
C TYR A 9 21.15 17.10 5.58
N ARG A 10 20.38 16.70 4.57
CA ARG A 10 19.02 17.20 4.32
C ARG A 10 17.98 16.48 5.19
N ILE A 11 18.44 15.93 6.32
CA ILE A 11 17.64 15.20 7.27
C ILE A 11 17.43 16.08 8.51
N LYS A 12 16.16 16.34 8.85
CA LYS A 12 15.78 17.05 10.06
C LYS A 12 15.54 16.06 11.18
N TYR A 13 16.28 16.18 12.26
CA TYR A 13 16.03 15.41 13.48
C TYR A 13 15.09 16.21 14.39
N GLU A 14 13.96 15.59 14.75
CA GLU A 14 13.02 16.10 15.74
C GLU A 14 12.99 15.13 16.92
N LYS A 15 13.26 15.65 18.12
CA LYS A 15 13.18 14.85 19.34
C LYS A 15 11.73 14.47 19.59
N ASN A 16 11.43 13.17 19.60
CA ASN A 16 10.10 12.69 19.92
C ASN A 16 10.00 12.44 21.43
N THR A 17 9.13 13.17 22.10
CA THR A 17 8.85 13.02 23.54
C THR A 17 7.87 11.87 23.82
N ALA A 18 7.15 11.39 22.81
CA ALA A 18 6.13 10.35 22.92
C ALA A 18 6.65 8.93 22.67
N THR A 19 7.98 8.72 22.54
CA THR A 19 8.56 7.39 22.21
C THR A 19 8.12 6.30 23.19
N LYS A 20 8.06 6.61 24.49
CA LYS A 20 7.61 5.64 25.50
C LYS A 20 6.18 5.18 25.28
N TRP A 21 5.30 6.11 24.94
CA TRP A 21 3.90 5.81 24.64
C TRP A 21 3.73 5.01 23.35
N LEU A 22 4.55 5.30 22.34
CA LEU A 22 4.54 4.52 21.09
C LEU A 22 4.99 3.08 21.34
N ILE A 23 6.02 2.86 22.15
CA ILE A 23 6.46 1.51 22.53
C ILE A 23 5.36 0.78 23.31
N LEU A 24 4.73 1.48 24.27
CA LEU A 24 3.61 0.91 25.03
C LEU A 24 2.47 0.50 24.11
N VAL A 25 2.05 1.35 23.18
CA VAL A 25 1.00 1.04 22.21
C VAL A 25 1.40 -0.14 21.33
N MET A 26 2.65 -0.22 20.87
CA MET A 26 3.14 -1.37 20.10
C MET A 26 3.02 -2.69 20.88
N ILE A 27 3.41 -2.69 22.17
CA ILE A 27 3.30 -3.87 23.02
C ILE A 27 1.82 -4.26 23.21
N ILE A 28 0.95 -3.29 23.50
CA ILE A 28 -0.49 -3.54 23.64
C ILE A 28 -1.06 -4.12 22.35
N CYS A 29 -0.75 -3.53 21.19
CA CYS A 29 -1.20 -4.03 19.88
C CYS A 29 -0.70 -5.45 19.60
N ALA A 30 0.53 -5.77 19.96
CA ALA A 30 1.05 -7.13 19.84
C ALA A 30 0.29 -8.12 20.76
N LEU A 31 -0.04 -7.72 21.99
CA LEU A 31 -0.77 -8.57 22.93
C LEU A 31 -2.25 -8.75 22.54
N THR A 32 -2.88 -7.76 21.88
CA THR A 32 -4.29 -7.88 21.44
C THR A 32 -4.51 -9.01 20.43
N GLY A 33 -3.48 -9.38 19.67
CA GLY A 33 -3.55 -10.55 18.79
C GLY A 33 -3.81 -11.87 19.53
N LEU A 34 -3.42 -11.97 20.80
CA LEU A 34 -3.65 -13.14 21.66
C LEU A 34 -5.06 -13.14 22.28
N LEU A 35 -5.75 -11.99 22.31
CA LEU A 35 -7.09 -11.84 22.89
C LEU A 35 -8.21 -12.21 21.90
N THR A 36 -7.87 -12.76 20.75
CA THR A 36 -8.84 -13.25 19.78
C THR A 36 -9.37 -14.62 20.19
N PRO A 37 -10.58 -15.04 19.75
CA PRO A 37 -11.09 -16.40 20.00
C PRO A 37 -10.17 -17.50 19.48
N LEU A 38 -9.22 -17.16 18.58
CA LEU A 38 -8.25 -18.08 18.00
C LEU A 38 -6.94 -18.19 18.81
N GLY A 39 -6.82 -17.46 19.93
CA GLY A 39 -5.65 -17.49 20.81
C GLY A 39 -4.36 -17.11 20.07
N ASP A 40 -3.37 -18.00 20.12
CA ASP A 40 -2.05 -17.80 19.47
C ASP A 40 -2.04 -18.10 17.97
N THR A 41 -3.13 -18.63 17.42
CA THR A 41 -3.22 -19.05 16.00
C THR A 41 -2.78 -17.99 15.00
N PRO A 42 -3.09 -16.68 15.16
CA PRO A 42 -2.61 -15.66 14.23
C PRO A 42 -1.08 -15.61 14.12
N TYR A 43 -0.37 -15.82 15.22
CA TYR A 43 1.09 -15.79 15.27
C TYR A 43 1.70 -17.09 14.76
N THR A 44 1.17 -18.23 15.21
CA THR A 44 1.63 -19.55 14.77
C THR A 44 1.35 -19.79 13.29
N TYR A 45 0.21 -19.29 12.78
CA TYR A 45 -0.09 -19.31 11.36
C TYR A 45 0.90 -18.47 10.55
N LEU A 46 1.18 -17.24 10.98
CA LEU A 46 2.16 -16.38 10.33
C LEU A 46 3.54 -17.05 10.27
N TYR A 47 3.98 -17.60 11.41
CA TYR A 47 5.27 -18.29 11.49
C TYR A 47 5.36 -19.48 10.53
N LYS A 48 4.32 -20.35 10.54
CA LYS A 48 4.25 -21.52 9.63
C LYS A 48 4.19 -21.10 8.16
N THR A 49 3.43 -20.04 7.85
CA THR A 49 3.33 -19.51 6.49
C THR A 49 4.67 -18.98 5.98
N MET A 50 5.44 -18.33 6.84
CA MET A 50 6.77 -17.85 6.48
C MET A 50 7.80 -18.99 6.25
N GLN A 51 7.60 -20.16 6.88
CA GLN A 51 8.46 -21.33 6.70
C GLN A 51 8.03 -22.22 5.52
N GLY A 52 6.79 -22.09 5.06
CA GLY A 52 6.24 -22.93 4.00
C GLY A 52 6.47 -22.36 2.61
N ASN A 53 6.54 -23.23 1.60
CA ASN A 53 6.64 -22.84 0.19
C ASN A 53 5.28 -22.40 -0.42
N THR A 54 4.21 -22.39 0.37
CA THR A 54 2.86 -22.00 -0.09
C THR A 54 2.78 -20.56 -0.56
N THR A 55 3.67 -19.70 -0.07
CA THR A 55 3.74 -18.28 -0.46
C THR A 55 4.18 -18.09 -1.91
N GLU A 56 4.94 -19.03 -2.48
CA GLU A 56 5.42 -18.97 -3.87
C GLU A 56 4.29 -19.17 -4.90
N SER A 57 3.24 -19.89 -4.51
CA SER A 57 2.08 -20.16 -5.37
C SER A 57 1.03 -19.04 -5.37
N ILE A 58 1.17 -18.06 -4.45
CA ILE A 58 0.23 -16.95 -4.31
C ILE A 58 0.82 -15.71 -4.97
N SER A 59 0.23 -15.25 -6.07
CA SER A 59 0.72 -14.11 -6.86
C SER A 59 0.88 -12.79 -6.05
N GLU A 60 0.08 -12.61 -4.99
CA GLU A 60 0.15 -11.44 -4.11
C GLU A 60 1.38 -11.45 -3.19
N HIS A 61 1.89 -12.64 -2.86
CA HIS A 61 3.07 -12.82 -2.01
C HIS A 61 4.39 -12.75 -2.79
N LEU A 62 4.32 -12.81 -4.11
CA LEU A 62 5.51 -12.69 -4.95
C LEU A 62 6.15 -11.30 -4.78
N PRO A 63 7.48 -11.21 -4.86
CA PRO A 63 8.18 -9.94 -4.83
C PRO A 63 7.76 -9.07 -6.00
N LEU A 64 7.76 -7.77 -5.78
CA LEU A 64 7.46 -6.79 -6.81
C LEU A 64 8.72 -6.59 -7.67
N THR A 65 8.59 -6.88 -8.96
CA THR A 65 9.67 -6.61 -9.92
C THR A 65 9.68 -5.14 -10.33
N LEU A 66 10.84 -4.61 -10.66
CA LEU A 66 11.00 -3.21 -11.11
C LEU A 66 10.15 -2.91 -12.36
N ILE A 67 9.96 -3.89 -13.23
CA ILE A 67 9.14 -3.75 -14.44
C ILE A 67 7.66 -3.53 -14.07
N ASN A 68 7.16 -4.30 -13.11
CA ASN A 68 5.77 -4.20 -12.65
C ASN A 68 5.52 -2.97 -11.75
N ALA A 69 6.59 -2.40 -11.18
CA ALA A 69 6.55 -1.23 -10.29
C ALA A 69 6.96 0.07 -10.98
N LYS A 70 6.97 0.13 -12.30
CA LYS A 70 7.50 1.26 -13.08
C LYS A 70 7.05 2.64 -12.58
N ASN A 71 5.76 2.83 -12.35
CA ASN A 71 5.23 4.12 -11.90
C ASN A 71 5.69 4.48 -10.48
N ILE A 72 5.76 3.50 -9.59
CA ILE A 72 6.23 3.70 -8.21
C ILE A 72 7.73 3.97 -8.20
N LEU A 73 8.49 3.25 -9.03
CA LEU A 73 9.92 3.48 -9.19
C LEU A 73 10.19 4.90 -9.69
N ILE A 74 9.46 5.37 -10.70
CA ILE A 74 9.54 6.75 -11.19
C ILE A 74 9.27 7.74 -10.05
N THR A 75 8.22 7.52 -9.26
CA THR A 75 7.89 8.37 -8.11
C THR A 75 9.02 8.41 -7.09
N LEU A 76 9.60 7.27 -6.73
CA LEU A 76 10.75 7.19 -5.81
C LEU A 76 11.98 7.93 -6.37
N VAL A 77 12.27 7.76 -7.65
CA VAL A 77 13.37 8.47 -8.32
C VAL A 77 13.12 9.98 -8.31
N LEU A 78 11.91 10.44 -8.61
CA LEU A 78 11.56 11.86 -8.55
C LEU A 78 11.72 12.41 -7.11
N VAL A 79 11.31 11.68 -6.08
CA VAL A 79 11.53 12.08 -4.68
C VAL A 79 13.03 12.20 -4.38
N LEU A 80 13.85 11.25 -4.84
CA LEU A 80 15.31 11.32 -4.67
C LEU A 80 15.90 12.53 -5.40
N VAL A 81 15.48 12.77 -6.65
CA VAL A 81 15.91 13.95 -7.42
C VAL A 81 15.56 15.24 -6.69
N LEU A 82 14.32 15.36 -6.19
CA LEU A 82 13.90 16.51 -5.38
C LEU A 82 14.79 16.69 -4.14
N LEU A 83 15.09 15.62 -3.41
CA LEU A 83 15.94 15.67 -2.22
C LEU A 83 17.40 16.02 -2.56
N ILE A 84 17.90 15.62 -3.73
CA ILE A 84 19.28 15.89 -4.15
C ILE A 84 19.43 17.34 -4.66
N PHE A 85 18.54 17.79 -5.53
CA PHE A 85 18.69 19.08 -6.23
C PHE A 85 18.02 20.25 -5.52
N THR A 86 17.11 20.00 -4.56
CA THR A 86 16.49 21.06 -3.78
C THR A 86 17.01 21.04 -2.34
N ASP A 87 16.93 22.17 -1.64
CA ASP A 87 17.27 22.24 -0.20
C ASP A 87 16.11 21.79 0.71
N THR A 88 15.18 21.02 0.21
CA THR A 88 14.06 20.47 0.98
C THR A 88 14.60 19.47 2.00
N LYS A 89 14.11 19.56 3.24
CA LYS A 89 14.56 18.70 4.34
C LYS A 89 13.48 17.68 4.66
N ILE A 90 13.85 16.39 4.64
CA ILE A 90 12.99 15.30 5.11
C ILE A 90 13.24 15.04 6.61
N ARG A 91 12.19 14.79 7.38
CA ARG A 91 12.35 14.36 8.77
C ARG A 91 12.83 12.92 8.80
N LEU A 92 13.73 12.63 9.74
CA LEU A 92 14.33 11.29 9.88
C LEU A 92 13.27 10.19 9.99
N LYS A 93 12.19 10.42 10.74
CA LYS A 93 11.07 9.49 10.89
C LYS A 93 10.35 9.22 9.56
N ASP A 94 10.11 10.27 8.75
CA ASP A 94 9.44 10.18 7.46
C ASP A 94 10.32 9.41 6.46
N LEU A 95 11.64 9.62 6.52
CA LEU A 95 12.62 8.89 5.70
C LEU A 95 12.61 7.39 6.02
N PHE A 96 12.70 7.02 7.32
CA PHE A 96 12.67 5.61 7.72
C PHE A 96 11.33 4.95 7.39
N MET A 97 10.21 5.67 7.57
CA MET A 97 8.90 5.17 7.22
C MET A 97 8.77 4.92 5.71
N LEU A 98 9.21 5.88 4.90
CA LEU A 98 9.18 5.74 3.43
C LEU A 98 10.09 4.60 2.96
N ALA A 99 11.31 4.50 3.51
CA ALA A 99 12.25 3.44 3.20
C ALA A 99 11.73 2.06 3.62
N GLY A 100 11.15 1.94 4.82
CA GLY A 100 10.57 0.70 5.32
C GLY A 100 9.36 0.25 4.49
N LEU A 101 8.46 1.18 4.15
CA LEU A 101 7.31 0.90 3.27
C LEU A 101 7.75 0.49 1.86
N ALA A 102 8.78 1.15 1.31
CA ALA A 102 9.34 0.78 0.02
C ALA A 102 9.96 -0.63 0.05
N LEU A 103 10.72 -0.96 1.11
CA LEU A 103 11.29 -2.27 1.29
C LEU A 103 10.21 -3.35 1.38
N LEU A 104 9.18 -3.16 2.22
CA LEU A 104 8.06 -4.08 2.36
C LEU A 104 7.32 -4.27 1.01
N MET A 105 7.11 -3.20 0.26
CA MET A 105 6.46 -3.25 -1.05
C MET A 105 7.27 -4.10 -2.06
N PHE A 106 8.59 -3.98 -2.07
CA PHE A 106 9.43 -4.81 -2.94
C PHE A 106 9.51 -6.27 -2.48
N MET A 107 9.32 -6.53 -1.19
CA MET A 107 9.24 -7.91 -0.69
C MET A 107 7.95 -8.61 -1.09
N THR A 108 6.80 -7.89 -1.07
CA THR A 108 5.50 -8.48 -1.39
C THR A 108 4.60 -7.49 -2.11
N ARG A 109 3.97 -7.92 -3.22
CA ARG A 109 3.03 -7.08 -3.99
C ARG A 109 1.86 -6.59 -3.16
N ARG A 110 1.43 -7.35 -2.16
CA ARG A 110 0.33 -7.00 -1.25
C ARG A 110 0.58 -5.68 -0.50
N GLN A 111 1.83 -5.33 -0.26
CA GLN A 111 2.20 -4.12 0.50
C GLN A 111 2.18 -2.82 -0.34
N ILE A 112 1.86 -2.90 -1.64
CA ILE A 112 1.73 -1.71 -2.51
C ILE A 112 0.69 -0.75 -1.97
N SER A 113 -0.45 -1.25 -1.51
CA SER A 113 -1.54 -0.43 -0.95
C SER A 113 -1.10 0.36 0.28
N MET A 114 -0.32 -0.26 1.16
CA MET A 114 0.24 0.40 2.34
C MET A 114 1.25 1.48 1.96
N PHE A 115 2.12 1.18 0.98
CA PHE A 115 3.06 2.17 0.45
C PHE A 115 2.32 3.37 -0.18
N ILE A 116 1.31 3.13 -1.00
CA ILE A 116 0.52 4.21 -1.62
C ILE A 116 -0.20 5.04 -0.56
N LEU A 117 -0.87 4.41 0.40
CA LEU A 117 -1.66 5.10 1.42
C LEU A 117 -0.80 5.97 2.35
N LEU A 118 0.25 5.41 2.93
CA LEU A 118 1.09 6.10 3.90
C LEU A 118 2.21 6.90 3.24
N GLY A 119 2.80 6.37 2.17
CA GLY A 119 3.87 7.03 1.43
C GLY A 119 3.41 8.29 0.71
N SER A 120 2.18 8.30 0.15
CA SER A 120 1.63 9.47 -0.51
C SER A 120 1.51 10.68 0.44
N ALA A 121 1.13 10.46 1.69
CA ALA A 121 1.06 11.52 2.71
C ALA A 121 2.44 12.16 2.98
N ILE A 122 3.50 11.33 3.03
CA ILE A 122 4.87 11.81 3.22
C ILE A 122 5.34 12.58 1.98
N ILE A 123 5.07 12.05 0.79
CA ILE A 123 5.45 12.68 -0.48
C ILE A 123 4.70 14.00 -0.66
N ALA A 124 3.39 14.04 -0.40
CA ALA A 124 2.60 15.27 -0.46
C ALA A 124 3.16 16.35 0.48
N LYS A 125 3.57 15.96 1.69
CA LYS A 125 4.22 16.87 2.62
C LYS A 125 5.55 17.39 2.09
N LEU A 126 6.39 16.53 1.50
CA LEU A 126 7.66 16.96 0.90
C LEU A 126 7.43 17.96 -0.23
N ILE A 127 6.42 17.74 -1.06
CA ILE A 127 6.02 18.65 -2.14
C ILE A 127 5.53 19.99 -1.55
N ALA A 128 4.69 19.96 -0.52
CA ALA A 128 4.21 21.16 0.16
C ALA A 128 5.37 21.97 0.78
N ASP A 129 6.33 21.29 1.43
CA ASP A 129 7.52 21.93 2.01
C ASP A 129 8.42 22.52 0.91
N LEU A 130 8.47 21.90 -0.27
CA LEU A 130 9.17 22.44 -1.45
C LEU A 130 8.51 23.75 -1.91
N PHE A 131 7.20 23.76 -2.13
CA PHE A 131 6.46 24.95 -2.53
C PHE A 131 6.56 26.07 -1.48
N ARG A 132 6.40 25.72 -0.21
CA ARG A 132 6.54 26.69 0.89
C ARG A 132 7.91 27.38 0.91
N LYS A 133 8.95 26.70 0.43
CA LYS A 133 10.30 27.27 0.38
C LYS A 133 10.54 28.11 -0.88
N TYR A 134 10.06 27.65 -2.04
CA TYR A 134 10.39 28.27 -3.33
C TYR A 134 9.29 29.15 -3.89
N ASP A 135 8.04 28.87 -3.55
CA ASP A 135 6.85 29.63 -3.97
C ASP A 135 5.76 29.61 -2.90
N ASN A 136 6.01 30.31 -1.81
CA ASN A 136 5.08 30.39 -0.69
C ASN A 136 3.75 31.05 -1.07
N LYS A 137 3.77 32.05 -1.98
CA LYS A 137 2.58 32.76 -2.40
C LYS A 137 1.64 31.84 -3.21
N GLY A 138 2.21 31.07 -4.15
CA GLY A 138 1.43 30.10 -4.92
C GLY A 138 0.83 29.03 -4.02
N LEU A 139 1.57 28.54 -3.01
CA LEU A 139 1.03 27.58 -2.05
C LEU A 139 -0.13 28.16 -1.23
N GLU A 140 0.01 29.39 -0.72
CA GLU A 140 -1.06 30.06 0.04
C GLU A 140 -2.32 30.27 -0.80
N GLU A 141 -2.18 30.59 -2.10
CA GLU A 141 -3.31 30.69 -3.01
C GLU A 141 -3.99 29.33 -3.24
N ILE A 142 -3.22 28.26 -3.46
CA ILE A 142 -3.76 26.90 -3.59
C ILE A 142 -4.46 26.49 -2.31
N GLU A 143 -3.84 26.70 -1.14
CA GLU A 143 -4.45 26.37 0.16
C GLU A 143 -5.79 27.14 0.35
N LYS A 144 -5.85 28.42 0.02
CA LYS A 144 -7.08 29.22 0.08
C LYS A 144 -8.18 28.66 -0.83
N ILE A 145 -7.82 28.30 -2.06
CA ILE A 145 -8.78 27.71 -3.02
C ILE A 145 -9.28 26.36 -2.48
N MET A 146 -8.39 25.48 -2.02
CA MET A 146 -8.76 24.14 -1.55
C MET A 146 -9.62 24.16 -0.28
N VAL A 147 -9.36 25.10 0.64
CA VAL A 147 -10.11 25.25 1.89
C VAL A 147 -11.42 26.02 1.68
N SER A 148 -11.56 26.77 0.57
CA SER A 148 -12.82 27.42 0.25
C SER A 148 -13.95 26.41 0.03
N THR A 149 -15.19 26.79 0.30
CA THR A 149 -16.36 25.93 0.09
C THR A 149 -16.44 25.39 -1.33
N LEU A 150 -16.20 26.25 -2.33
CA LEU A 150 -16.20 25.87 -3.75
C LEU A 150 -15.04 24.89 -4.07
N GLY A 151 -13.85 25.16 -3.54
CA GLY A 151 -12.69 24.29 -3.73
C GLY A 151 -12.90 22.92 -3.10
N THR A 152 -13.43 22.87 -1.89
CA THR A 152 -13.77 21.61 -1.23
C THR A 152 -14.77 20.79 -2.04
N ILE A 153 -15.86 21.43 -2.52
CA ILE A 153 -16.85 20.77 -3.38
C ILE A 153 -16.20 20.27 -4.68
N ALA A 154 -15.35 21.09 -5.31
CA ALA A 154 -14.66 20.72 -6.55
C ALA A 154 -13.76 19.47 -6.33
N VAL A 155 -13.00 19.43 -5.23
CA VAL A 155 -12.17 18.26 -4.88
C VAL A 155 -13.03 17.01 -4.68
N PHE A 156 -14.15 17.12 -3.95
CA PHE A 156 -15.07 15.98 -3.78
C PHE A 156 -15.67 15.53 -5.11
N CYS A 157 -16.07 16.46 -5.98
CA CYS A 157 -16.60 16.14 -7.31
C CYS A 157 -15.55 15.42 -8.18
N ILE A 158 -14.30 15.87 -8.15
CA ILE A 158 -13.20 15.22 -8.89
C ILE A 158 -12.96 13.80 -8.37
N ILE A 159 -12.88 13.62 -7.04
CA ILE A 159 -12.69 12.31 -6.44
C ILE A 159 -13.87 11.39 -6.78
N ALA A 160 -15.11 11.89 -6.67
CA ALA A 160 -16.29 11.12 -7.02
C ALA A 160 -16.31 10.74 -8.51
N LEU A 161 -15.95 11.68 -9.39
CA LEU A 161 -15.84 11.40 -10.83
C LEU A 161 -14.79 10.33 -11.13
N LEU A 162 -13.60 10.44 -10.56
CA LEU A 162 -12.54 9.43 -10.72
C LEU A 162 -12.98 8.06 -10.19
N ALA A 163 -13.65 8.03 -9.04
CA ALA A 163 -14.21 6.80 -8.47
C ALA A 163 -15.28 6.18 -9.39
N ILE A 164 -16.19 6.99 -9.94
CA ILE A 164 -17.21 6.52 -10.87
C ILE A 164 -16.58 5.96 -12.15
N LEU A 165 -15.58 6.65 -12.71
CA LEU A 165 -14.88 6.20 -13.91
C LEU A 165 -14.15 4.88 -13.69
N GLU A 166 -13.59 4.67 -12.50
CA GLU A 166 -12.89 3.42 -12.15
C GLU A 166 -13.86 2.27 -11.82
N ILE A 167 -14.99 2.56 -11.18
CA ILE A 167 -15.96 1.56 -10.74
C ILE A 167 -16.91 1.15 -11.87
N ARG A 168 -17.33 2.10 -12.71
CA ARG A 168 -18.33 1.87 -13.77
C ARG A 168 -18.04 0.66 -14.68
N PRO A 169 -16.83 0.44 -15.21
CA PRO A 169 -16.54 -0.72 -16.01
C PRO A 169 -16.65 -2.03 -15.22
N LYS A 170 -16.35 -1.99 -13.90
CA LYS A 170 -16.37 -3.17 -13.03
C LYS A 170 -17.78 -3.58 -12.59
N VAL A 171 -18.72 -2.64 -12.51
CA VAL A 171 -20.12 -2.92 -12.15
C VAL A 171 -20.85 -3.69 -13.26
N ASN A 172 -20.47 -3.48 -14.51
CA ASN A 172 -21.06 -4.17 -15.66
C ASN A 172 -20.42 -5.54 -15.94
N ASP A 173 -19.33 -5.86 -15.28
CA ASP A 173 -18.69 -7.17 -15.42
C ASP A 173 -19.52 -8.24 -14.69
N LYS A 174 -19.56 -9.46 -15.24
CA LYS A 174 -20.11 -10.61 -14.52
C LYS A 174 -19.39 -10.76 -13.19
N PHE A 175 -20.13 -11.12 -12.13
CA PHE A 175 -19.57 -11.31 -10.79
C PHE A 175 -18.38 -12.27 -10.78
N VAL A 176 -18.43 -13.29 -11.65
CA VAL A 176 -17.34 -14.21 -11.88
C VAL A 176 -16.78 -14.00 -13.28
N LYS A 177 -15.49 -13.73 -13.36
CA LYS A 177 -14.78 -13.56 -14.62
C LYS A 177 -14.47 -14.93 -15.23
N GLU A 178 -15.25 -15.34 -16.21
CA GLU A 178 -15.14 -16.66 -16.89
C GLU A 178 -13.74 -16.93 -17.46
N SER A 179 -13.03 -15.88 -17.90
CA SER A 179 -11.65 -16.01 -18.38
C SER A 179 -10.61 -16.31 -17.29
N SER A 180 -10.98 -16.13 -16.02
CA SER A 180 -10.06 -16.28 -14.88
C SER A 180 -10.41 -17.47 -13.98
N TYR A 181 -11.63 -18.02 -14.11
CA TYR A 181 -12.12 -19.13 -13.32
C TYR A 181 -12.70 -20.22 -14.22
N PRO A 182 -12.58 -21.50 -13.87
CA PRO A 182 -13.06 -22.63 -14.66
C PRO A 182 -14.58 -22.83 -14.51
N VAL A 183 -15.37 -21.85 -14.98
CA VAL A 183 -16.82 -21.81 -14.80
C VAL A 183 -17.50 -23.00 -15.48
N ASP A 184 -17.14 -23.24 -16.74
CA ASP A 184 -17.74 -24.35 -17.54
C ASP A 184 -17.38 -25.72 -16.98
N ALA A 185 -16.09 -25.87 -16.54
CA ALA A 185 -15.66 -27.12 -15.91
C ALA A 185 -16.37 -27.37 -14.59
N ALA A 186 -16.57 -26.33 -13.76
CA ALA A 186 -17.31 -26.43 -12.51
C ALA A 186 -18.77 -26.82 -12.76
N THR A 187 -19.43 -26.21 -13.74
CA THR A 187 -20.80 -26.54 -14.13
C THR A 187 -20.91 -27.99 -14.62
N TYR A 188 -19.98 -28.41 -15.50
CA TYR A 188 -19.96 -29.80 -15.98
C TYR A 188 -19.80 -30.83 -14.85
N ILE A 189 -18.89 -30.56 -13.89
CA ILE A 189 -18.66 -31.42 -12.74
C ILE A 189 -19.93 -31.52 -11.89
N THR A 190 -20.57 -30.38 -11.60
CA THR A 190 -21.78 -30.32 -10.77
C THR A 190 -22.97 -31.05 -11.40
N GLU A 191 -23.11 -30.99 -12.74
CA GLU A 191 -24.25 -31.56 -13.44
C GLU A 191 -24.05 -33.04 -13.80
N ASN A 192 -22.81 -33.50 -13.97
CA ASN A 192 -22.54 -34.81 -14.55
C ASN A 192 -21.86 -35.80 -13.60
N LEU A 193 -21.33 -35.36 -12.47
CA LEU A 193 -20.56 -36.19 -11.55
C LEU A 193 -21.16 -36.21 -10.14
N ASP A 194 -21.09 -37.37 -9.48
CA ASP A 194 -21.45 -37.46 -8.07
C ASP A 194 -20.31 -36.88 -7.19
N LEU A 195 -20.53 -35.68 -6.62
CA LEU A 195 -19.58 -34.96 -5.84
C LEU A 195 -19.11 -35.70 -4.57
N ASN A 196 -19.93 -36.65 -4.05
CA ASN A 196 -19.56 -37.41 -2.86
C ASN A 196 -18.59 -38.58 -3.19
N SER A 197 -18.56 -39.01 -4.46
CA SER A 197 -17.74 -40.15 -4.89
C SER A 197 -16.39 -39.75 -5.47
N ILE A 198 -16.18 -38.46 -5.78
CA ILE A 198 -14.97 -37.97 -6.43
C ILE A 198 -14.09 -37.19 -5.47
N ARG A 199 -12.77 -37.21 -5.72
CA ARG A 199 -11.79 -36.29 -5.14
C ARG A 199 -11.26 -35.42 -6.26
N LEU A 200 -11.52 -34.12 -6.15
CA LEU A 200 -11.08 -33.15 -7.13
C LEU A 200 -9.69 -32.67 -6.80
N PHE A 201 -8.76 -32.78 -7.75
CA PHE A 201 -7.46 -32.12 -7.69
C PHE A 201 -7.48 -30.91 -8.62
N ASN A 202 -7.25 -29.73 -8.07
CA ASN A 202 -7.33 -28.49 -8.81
C ASN A 202 -6.13 -27.59 -8.51
N GLU A 203 -5.90 -26.61 -9.36
CA GLU A 203 -4.93 -25.55 -9.11
C GLU A 203 -5.33 -24.73 -7.87
N TYR A 204 -4.34 -24.32 -7.10
CA TYR A 204 -4.51 -23.58 -5.84
C TYR A 204 -5.46 -22.38 -5.98
N ASN A 205 -5.31 -21.60 -7.06
CA ASN A 205 -6.08 -20.39 -7.30
C ASN A 205 -7.58 -20.66 -7.59
N TYR A 206 -7.94 -21.88 -7.97
CA TYR A 206 -9.34 -22.24 -8.28
C TYR A 206 -10.09 -22.86 -7.10
N GLY A 207 -9.37 -23.25 -6.04
CA GLY A 207 -9.93 -23.98 -4.92
C GLY A 207 -11.10 -23.29 -4.25
N SER A 208 -10.96 -22.00 -3.95
CA SER A 208 -12.01 -21.19 -3.31
C SER A 208 -13.27 -21.07 -4.19
N TYR A 209 -13.09 -20.93 -5.50
CA TYR A 209 -14.20 -20.85 -6.45
C TYR A 209 -14.95 -22.19 -6.54
N LEU A 210 -14.21 -23.31 -6.63
CA LEU A 210 -14.80 -24.64 -6.74
C LEU A 210 -15.52 -25.09 -5.46
N ILE A 211 -15.07 -24.64 -4.28
CA ILE A 211 -15.77 -24.87 -3.01
C ILE A 211 -17.08 -24.06 -2.94
N PHE A 212 -17.10 -22.88 -3.55
CA PHE A 212 -18.29 -22.01 -3.57
C PHE A 212 -19.38 -22.53 -4.51
N ARG A 213 -19.04 -23.22 -5.60
CA ARG A 213 -19.96 -23.74 -6.59
C ARG A 213 -20.53 -25.10 -6.19
#